data_d09bcad29f7aa194445ca4edf9581e49
#
_entry.id   d09bcad29f7aa194445ca4edf9581e49
#
_cell.length_a   1.000
_cell.length_b   1.000
_cell.length_c   1.000
_cell.angle_alpha   90.00
_cell.angle_beta   90.00
_cell.angle_gamma   90.00
#
_symmetry.space_group_name_H-M   'P 1'
#
loop_
_entity.id
_entity.type
_entity.pdbx_description
1 polymer ?
#
loop_
_entity_poly.entity_id
_entity_poly.type
_entity_poly.pdbx_seq_one_letter_code
_entity_poly.pdbx_strand_id
1 'polypeptide(L)'
;MPKPPVHASSDLPAASPSPSRPTPGPVAGTEPARGSKPAAFLPRTFYFENTYLGGDAAIAERTRRVETALRDEGLALPLDLATAGEQPLDPPATDGLAVYADLDRPWLERPGRVVLQVGLRGSDRYGWRRPPLDVVVVFTSGVAALDPRGTLQTLASLAQRLTPRDRLGAVVAGAPGGRAGVFDLEPVRSAGASAGRLRDVGRAVLGADAQGAVGRRLPVALRQASWLLRRAAQAEAVVPGTRLVLLVTGPQAPRDLEVVRGAADELARDGAMVSVLELSDRTAGAWWKVAAAGHGNYRHAAGAHVDGAVDRELADQSRVVARLVRVNIRLAKGVEAIRVLGSRVLDPREVARVKAREEAVDRQLSAAVGVESDRGEDDDGIQTVIPYFYGGDSHVILLELWVERPGAVADVTVRYKDMVNLRNAAARASAALAGTPREATPVARNVLRNARGMRMAELLQRAGYAVAQGQRGQARALVDEARAAVAGGFTDRDRALLEAVEALVRRGAAGDREPISEALVVAGLRRAGAPRGAGERGRGGVR
;
A
#
# COMPACT_ATOMS: atom_id res chain seq x y z
N MET A 1 -57.51 42.31 -3.38
CA MET A 1 -56.12 42.28 -2.89
C MET A 1 -55.80 40.88 -2.43
N PRO A 2 -54.99 40.13 -3.14
CA PRO A 2 -54.52 38.80 -2.67
C PRO A 2 -53.28 38.93 -1.78
N LYS A 3 -53.22 38.09 -0.74
CA LYS A 3 -52.10 37.93 0.17
C LYS A 3 -50.85 37.39 -0.52
N PRO A 4 -49.64 37.80 -0.12
CA PRO A 4 -48.40 37.22 -0.67
C PRO A 4 -48.14 35.82 -0.11
N PRO A 5 -47.41 34.96 -0.87
CA PRO A 5 -47.11 33.61 -0.47
C PRO A 5 -46.01 33.55 0.60
N VAL A 6 -46.21 32.64 1.53
CA VAL A 6 -45.26 32.30 2.61
C VAL A 6 -44.06 31.60 1.98
N HIS A 7 -42.85 32.12 2.23
CA HIS A 7 -41.60 31.47 1.88
C HIS A 7 -41.39 30.22 2.75
N ALA A 8 -41.36 29.05 2.11
CA ALA A 8 -40.91 27.84 2.73
C ALA A 8 -39.39 27.90 2.87
N SER A 9 -38.92 27.83 4.11
CA SER A 9 -37.51 27.64 4.42
C SER A 9 -37.07 26.25 3.98
N SER A 10 -36.18 26.22 3.03
CA SER A 10 -35.50 24.97 2.62
C SER A 10 -34.42 24.65 3.66
N ASP A 11 -34.71 23.73 4.57
CA ASP A 11 -33.69 23.06 5.39
C ASP A 11 -32.77 22.25 4.48
N LEU A 12 -31.59 22.81 4.22
CA LEU A 12 -30.49 22.07 3.65
C LEU A 12 -29.93 21.14 4.75
N PRO A 13 -29.75 19.83 4.48
CA PRO A 13 -29.12 18.96 5.45
C PRO A 13 -27.69 19.41 5.68
N ALA A 14 -27.34 19.55 6.96
CA ALA A 14 -26.00 19.91 7.43
C ALA A 14 -24.94 19.03 6.76
N ALA A 15 -23.91 19.68 6.24
CA ALA A 15 -22.74 19.04 5.64
C ALA A 15 -22.14 18.04 6.63
N SER A 16 -21.98 16.80 6.18
CA SER A 16 -21.26 15.77 6.93
C SER A 16 -19.86 16.27 7.27
N PRO A 17 -19.37 16.03 8.48
CA PRO A 17 -18.04 16.48 8.89
C PRO A 17 -16.99 15.83 7.97
N SER A 18 -16.11 16.66 7.43
CA SER A 18 -14.90 16.23 6.73
C SER A 18 -14.16 15.18 7.55
N PRO A 19 -13.55 14.14 6.93
CA PRO A 19 -12.76 13.16 7.65
C PRO A 19 -11.67 13.90 8.43
N SER A 20 -11.70 13.73 9.75
CA SER A 20 -10.76 14.32 10.68
C SER A 20 -9.33 14.03 10.23
N ARG A 21 -8.55 15.08 9.99
CA ARG A 21 -7.08 15.02 9.86
C ARG A 21 -6.55 14.14 10.98
N PRO A 22 -5.54 13.30 10.73
CA PRO A 22 -4.90 12.56 11.80
C PRO A 22 -4.40 13.58 12.83
N THR A 23 -4.99 13.54 14.02
CA THR A 23 -4.51 14.29 15.16
C THR A 23 -3.10 13.80 15.43
N PRO A 24 -2.08 14.69 15.51
CA PRO A 24 -0.75 14.26 15.95
C PRO A 24 -0.94 13.62 17.32
N GLY A 25 -0.52 12.37 17.46
CA GLY A 25 -0.45 11.72 18.76
C GLY A 25 0.36 12.59 19.74
N PRO A 26 0.22 12.39 21.04
CA PRO A 26 0.84 13.24 22.04
C PRO A 26 2.34 13.40 21.72
N VAL A 27 2.80 14.64 21.77
CA VAL A 27 4.20 15.03 21.58
C VAL A 27 5.04 14.12 22.47
N ALA A 28 5.85 13.27 21.85
CA ALA A 28 6.79 12.43 22.58
C ALA A 28 7.82 13.36 23.22
N GLY A 29 7.63 13.62 24.51
CA GLY A 29 8.68 14.17 25.36
C GLY A 29 9.89 13.24 25.27
N THR A 30 11.07 13.78 25.56
CA THR A 30 12.37 13.10 25.71
C THR A 30 12.19 11.64 26.13
N GLU A 31 12.78 10.72 25.36
CA GLU A 31 12.68 9.28 25.63
C GLU A 31 12.98 8.99 27.11
N PRO A 32 12.02 8.47 27.89
CA PRO A 32 12.30 8.11 29.27
C PRO A 32 13.41 7.04 29.27
N ALA A 33 14.34 7.16 30.22
CA ALA A 33 15.47 6.25 30.36
C ALA A 33 15.01 4.79 30.21
N ARG A 34 15.81 3.95 29.54
CA ARG A 34 15.49 2.54 29.20
C ARG A 34 14.92 1.70 30.35
N GLY A 35 15.12 2.11 31.59
CA GLY A 35 14.66 1.42 32.81
C GLY A 35 13.38 1.98 33.44
N SER A 36 12.78 3.07 32.92
CA SER A 36 11.55 3.61 33.50
C SER A 36 10.30 2.97 32.90
N LYS A 37 9.39 2.50 33.79
CA LYS A 37 8.11 1.93 33.39
C LYS A 37 7.26 3.03 32.70
N PRO A 38 6.66 2.73 31.54
CA PRO A 38 5.77 3.68 30.85
C PRO A 38 4.58 4.09 31.72
N ALA A 39 4.09 5.29 31.52
CA ALA A 39 2.90 5.80 32.21
C ALA A 39 1.60 5.10 31.73
N ALA A 40 1.59 4.61 30.49
CA ALA A 40 0.47 3.87 29.91
C ALA A 40 0.94 2.79 28.95
N PHE A 41 0.11 1.76 28.80
CA PHE A 41 0.30 0.67 27.85
C PHE A 41 -0.87 0.63 26.87
N LEU A 42 -0.64 0.05 25.69
CA LEU A 42 -1.71 -0.28 24.77
C LEU A 42 -2.59 -1.41 25.32
N PRO A 43 -3.84 -1.53 24.89
CA PRO A 43 -4.67 -2.69 25.21
C PRO A 43 -3.98 -4.01 24.82
N ARG A 44 -4.39 -5.12 25.43
CA ARG A 44 -3.87 -6.44 25.05
C ARG A 44 -4.39 -6.90 23.68
N THR A 45 -5.56 -6.43 23.31
CA THR A 45 -6.22 -6.74 22.03
C THR A 45 -6.52 -5.46 21.29
N PHE A 46 -5.93 -5.30 20.12
CA PHE A 46 -6.18 -4.18 19.21
C PHE A 46 -5.72 -4.50 17.79
N TYR A 47 -6.27 -3.75 16.85
CA TYR A 47 -5.80 -3.72 15.46
C TYR A 47 -4.94 -2.50 15.22
N PHE A 48 -3.90 -2.66 14.42
CA PHE A 48 -3.07 -1.55 13.94
C PHE A 48 -3.04 -1.49 12.41
N GLU A 49 -2.73 -0.31 11.89
CA GLU A 49 -2.70 -0.06 10.46
C GLU A 49 -1.58 -0.86 9.79
N ASN A 50 -1.91 -1.51 8.66
CA ASN A 50 -0.91 -2.20 7.86
C ASN A 50 0.10 -1.20 7.27
N THR A 51 1.38 -1.48 7.43
CA THR A 51 2.50 -0.68 6.92
C THR A 51 3.21 -1.33 5.73
N TYR A 52 2.82 -2.53 5.32
CA TYR A 52 3.37 -3.16 4.14
C TYR A 52 2.82 -2.49 2.87
N LEU A 53 3.72 -1.92 2.11
CA LEU A 53 3.46 -1.35 0.80
C LEU A 53 4.08 -2.30 -0.24
N GLY A 54 3.30 -3.28 -0.66
CA GLY A 54 3.72 -4.19 -1.73
C GLY A 54 3.53 -3.55 -3.10
N GLY A 55 4.34 -3.99 -4.08
CA GLY A 55 4.22 -3.49 -5.44
C GLY A 55 4.69 -2.04 -5.58
N ASP A 56 5.96 -1.86 -5.63
CA ASP A 56 6.74 -0.63 -5.52
C ASP A 56 6.47 0.48 -6.57
N ALA A 57 5.60 0.26 -7.53
CA ALA A 57 5.36 1.22 -8.61
C ALA A 57 4.91 2.60 -8.11
N ALA A 58 4.08 2.63 -7.05
CA ALA A 58 3.57 3.89 -6.50
C ALA A 58 4.68 4.68 -5.77
N ILE A 59 5.52 3.99 -4.99
CA ILE A 59 6.64 4.63 -4.27
C ILE A 59 7.75 5.05 -5.24
N ALA A 60 8.10 4.22 -6.21
CA ALA A 60 9.10 4.55 -7.21
C ALA A 60 8.69 5.77 -8.04
N GLU A 61 7.43 5.83 -8.44
CA GLU A 61 6.89 6.97 -9.17
C GLU A 61 6.87 8.24 -8.32
N ARG A 62 6.41 8.12 -7.08
CA ARG A 62 6.41 9.22 -6.13
C ARG A 62 7.83 9.75 -5.88
N THR A 63 8.81 8.85 -5.79
CA THR A 63 10.24 9.20 -5.68
C THR A 63 10.70 10.01 -6.88
N ARG A 64 10.49 9.54 -8.11
CA ARG A 64 10.89 10.24 -9.34
C ARG A 64 10.27 11.62 -9.46
N ARG A 65 9.00 11.76 -9.12
CA ARG A 65 8.30 13.06 -9.13
C ARG A 65 8.93 14.04 -8.15
N VAL A 66 9.19 13.57 -6.92
CA VAL A 66 9.83 14.40 -5.91
C VAL A 66 11.23 14.84 -6.36
N GLU A 67 12.02 13.93 -6.90
CA GLU A 67 13.35 14.24 -7.42
C GLU A 67 13.30 15.26 -8.58
N THR A 68 12.30 15.13 -9.46
CA THR A 68 12.08 16.10 -10.55
C THR A 68 11.67 17.45 -10.00
N ALA A 69 10.67 17.52 -9.11
CA ALA A 69 10.20 18.76 -8.52
C ALA A 69 11.29 19.48 -7.72
N LEU A 70 12.11 18.75 -6.96
CA LEU A 70 13.25 19.33 -6.27
C LEU A 70 14.29 19.88 -7.24
N ARG A 71 14.57 19.17 -8.32
CA ARG A 71 15.53 19.60 -9.35
C ARG A 71 15.07 20.87 -10.05
N ASP A 72 13.79 20.99 -10.35
CA ASP A 72 13.21 22.19 -10.97
C ASP A 72 13.37 23.43 -10.08
N GLU A 73 13.42 23.26 -8.75
CA GLU A 73 13.68 24.30 -7.75
C GLU A 73 15.19 24.44 -7.41
N GLY A 74 16.08 23.76 -8.11
CA GLY A 74 17.52 23.77 -7.81
C GLY A 74 17.88 23.08 -6.47
N LEU A 75 16.99 22.24 -5.97
CA LEU A 75 17.15 21.46 -4.74
C LEU A 75 17.43 19.99 -5.07
N ALA A 76 18.00 19.26 -4.11
CA ALA A 76 18.24 17.82 -4.24
C ALA A 76 18.10 17.12 -2.90
N LEU A 77 17.54 15.91 -2.93
CA LEU A 77 17.60 14.95 -1.84
C LEU A 77 17.87 13.57 -2.46
N PRO A 78 19.02 12.93 -2.14
CA PRO A 78 19.34 11.61 -2.65
C PRO A 78 18.46 10.55 -1.93
N LEU A 79 17.27 10.31 -2.48
CA LEU A 79 16.26 9.42 -1.89
C LEU A 79 16.66 7.94 -1.89
N ASP A 80 17.66 7.55 -2.69
CA ASP A 80 18.30 6.23 -2.62
C ASP A 80 18.97 5.99 -1.26
N LEU A 81 19.49 7.02 -0.61
CA LEU A 81 20.05 6.93 0.75
C LEU A 81 18.98 6.54 1.79
N ALA A 82 17.74 6.91 1.57
CA ALA A 82 16.63 6.59 2.46
C ALA A 82 16.16 5.12 2.38
N THR A 83 16.60 4.35 1.39
CA THR A 83 16.14 2.98 1.20
C THR A 83 16.56 2.09 2.37
N ALA A 84 15.61 1.40 3.00
CA ALA A 84 15.89 0.38 4.00
C ALA A 84 16.71 -0.76 3.38
N GLY A 85 17.60 -1.35 4.17
CA GLY A 85 18.39 -2.51 3.76
C GLY A 85 17.51 -3.74 3.59
N GLU A 86 17.98 -4.70 2.78
CA GLU A 86 17.36 -6.02 2.71
C GLU A 86 17.40 -6.70 4.07
N GLN A 87 16.29 -7.35 4.44
CA GLN A 87 16.22 -8.05 5.72
C GLN A 87 16.87 -9.44 5.59
N PRO A 88 17.67 -9.85 6.59
CA PRO A 88 18.31 -11.16 6.60
C PRO A 88 17.30 -12.24 7.03
N LEU A 89 16.25 -12.42 6.24
CA LEU A 89 15.19 -13.40 6.45
C LEU A 89 15.23 -14.41 5.31
N ASP A 90 15.35 -15.69 5.65
CA ASP A 90 15.38 -16.76 4.66
C ASP A 90 14.01 -16.93 4.01
N PRO A 91 13.95 -17.20 2.69
CA PRO A 91 12.69 -17.52 2.04
C PRO A 91 12.12 -18.86 2.52
N PRO A 92 10.79 -19.04 2.53
CA PRO A 92 10.20 -20.32 2.89
C PRO A 92 10.57 -21.41 1.87
N ALA A 93 10.80 -22.61 2.37
CA ALA A 93 11.18 -23.75 1.51
C ALA A 93 10.02 -24.20 0.60
N THR A 94 8.80 -24.26 1.11
CA THR A 94 7.62 -24.81 0.42
C THR A 94 6.42 -23.87 0.37
N ASP A 95 6.21 -23.08 1.40
CA ASP A 95 5.02 -22.24 1.59
C ASP A 95 5.16 -20.85 0.94
N GLY A 96 4.07 -20.11 0.85
CA GLY A 96 4.07 -18.75 0.30
C GLY A 96 4.77 -17.73 1.21
N LEU A 97 4.77 -17.94 2.54
CA LEU A 97 5.37 -17.04 3.53
C LEU A 97 6.17 -17.79 4.59
N ALA A 98 7.30 -17.20 5.00
CA ALA A 98 7.99 -17.49 6.25
C ALA A 98 7.76 -16.36 7.27
N VAL A 99 7.74 -16.72 8.57
CA VAL A 99 7.50 -15.82 9.69
C VAL A 99 8.61 -15.97 10.73
N TYR A 100 9.07 -14.85 11.26
CA TYR A 100 10.14 -14.75 12.24
C TYR A 100 9.68 -13.88 13.41
N ALA A 101 10.16 -14.17 14.61
CA ALA A 101 9.93 -13.37 15.81
C ALA A 101 11.25 -13.19 16.57
N ASP A 102 11.80 -12.00 16.52
CA ASP A 102 13.12 -11.69 17.02
C ASP A 102 13.09 -10.52 18.00
N LEU A 103 14.04 -10.47 18.90
CA LEU A 103 14.17 -9.42 19.92
C LEU A 103 15.46 -8.62 19.73
N ASP A 104 15.45 -7.34 20.16
CA ASP A 104 16.61 -6.46 20.10
C ASP A 104 17.75 -6.88 21.04
N ARG A 105 17.50 -7.89 21.89
CA ARG A 105 18.47 -8.49 22.82
C ARG A 105 18.10 -9.93 23.13
N PRO A 106 19.09 -10.79 23.49
CA PRO A 106 18.84 -12.19 23.80
C PRO A 106 18.51 -12.46 25.27
N TRP A 107 18.69 -11.49 26.18
CA TRP A 107 18.48 -11.65 27.61
C TRP A 107 18.00 -10.37 28.30
N LEU A 108 17.43 -10.52 29.51
CA LEU A 108 16.93 -9.43 30.32
C LEU A 108 17.32 -9.69 31.79
N GLU A 109 18.00 -8.74 32.42
CA GLU A 109 18.36 -8.80 33.84
C GLU A 109 17.26 -8.24 34.74
N ARG A 110 16.70 -7.10 34.33
CA ARG A 110 15.73 -6.31 35.10
C ARG A 110 14.55 -5.92 34.17
N PRO A 111 13.37 -5.64 34.77
CA PRO A 111 12.27 -5.12 33.99
C PRO A 111 12.72 -3.99 33.07
N GLY A 112 12.28 -4.01 31.81
CA GLY A 112 12.75 -3.00 30.87
C GLY A 112 12.04 -3.04 29.51
N ARG A 113 12.41 -2.06 28.68
CA ARG A 113 11.92 -1.95 27.29
C ARG A 113 12.67 -2.90 26.39
N VAL A 114 11.93 -3.59 25.54
CA VAL A 114 12.43 -4.55 24.55
C VAL A 114 11.71 -4.27 23.23
N VAL A 115 12.39 -4.42 22.12
CA VAL A 115 11.78 -4.36 20.79
C VAL A 115 11.59 -5.77 20.25
N LEU A 116 10.35 -6.11 19.95
CA LEU A 116 9.98 -7.30 19.18
C LEU A 116 9.89 -6.93 17.70
N GLN A 117 10.55 -7.71 16.85
CA GLN A 117 10.40 -7.69 15.41
C GLN A 117 9.65 -8.93 14.95
N VAL A 118 8.54 -8.75 14.27
CA VAL A 118 7.89 -9.79 13.48
C VAL A 118 8.33 -9.61 12.04
N GLY A 119 9.08 -10.57 11.51
CA GLY A 119 9.57 -10.60 10.14
C GLY A 119 8.68 -11.47 9.26
N LEU A 120 8.32 -10.98 8.09
CA LEU A 120 7.64 -11.72 7.04
C LEU A 120 8.55 -11.80 5.81
N ARG A 121 8.65 -12.98 5.20
CA ARG A 121 9.41 -13.18 3.97
C ARG A 121 8.56 -13.95 2.96
N GLY A 122 8.33 -13.35 1.78
CA GLY A 122 7.65 -14.00 0.67
C GLY A 122 8.54 -15.03 -0.02
N SER A 123 7.91 -16.10 -0.49
CA SER A 123 8.56 -17.13 -1.29
C SER A 123 9.20 -16.55 -2.55
N ASP A 124 10.34 -17.09 -2.96
CA ASP A 124 10.93 -16.80 -4.27
C ASP A 124 10.27 -17.61 -5.39
N ARG A 125 9.35 -18.52 -5.04
CA ARG A 125 8.55 -19.31 -5.96
C ARG A 125 7.26 -18.58 -6.28
N TYR A 126 7.15 -18.00 -7.44
CA TYR A 126 5.93 -17.37 -7.95
C TYR A 126 5.87 -17.49 -9.47
N GLY A 127 4.70 -17.19 -10.05
CA GLY A 127 4.56 -17.08 -11.50
C GLY A 127 4.30 -18.38 -12.26
N TRP A 128 4.41 -19.56 -11.64
CA TRP A 128 4.17 -20.84 -12.33
C TRP A 128 2.68 -21.09 -12.58
N ARG A 129 1.82 -20.67 -11.68
CA ARG A 129 0.37 -20.87 -11.75
C ARG A 129 -0.37 -19.71 -11.08
N ARG A 130 -0.22 -18.50 -11.61
CA ARG A 130 -1.08 -17.43 -11.10
C ARG A 130 -2.56 -17.83 -11.25
N PRO A 131 -3.42 -17.45 -10.30
CA PRO A 131 -4.86 -17.58 -10.47
C PRO A 131 -5.32 -16.88 -11.75
N PRO A 132 -6.44 -17.32 -12.36
CA PRO A 132 -7.07 -16.56 -13.42
C PRO A 132 -7.26 -15.11 -13.01
N LEU A 133 -7.14 -14.18 -13.95
CA LEU A 133 -7.42 -12.76 -13.73
C LEU A 133 -8.77 -12.38 -14.32
N ASP A 134 -9.55 -11.66 -13.54
CA ASP A 134 -10.74 -10.96 -13.99
C ASP A 134 -10.37 -9.48 -14.13
N VAL A 135 -10.05 -9.06 -15.34
CA VAL A 135 -9.59 -7.70 -15.61
C VAL A 135 -10.73 -6.87 -16.20
N VAL A 136 -11.08 -5.78 -15.54
CA VAL A 136 -11.95 -4.74 -16.11
C VAL A 136 -11.13 -3.48 -16.34
N VAL A 137 -10.99 -3.10 -17.60
CA VAL A 137 -10.31 -1.85 -17.96
C VAL A 137 -11.32 -0.71 -17.92
N VAL A 138 -11.01 0.33 -17.16
CA VAL A 138 -11.85 1.54 -17.08
C VAL A 138 -11.13 2.68 -17.78
N PHE A 139 -11.67 3.17 -18.88
CA PHE A 139 -11.13 4.33 -19.58
C PHE A 139 -11.84 5.60 -19.12
N THR A 140 -11.05 6.60 -18.69
CA THR A 140 -11.62 7.92 -18.39
C THR A 140 -12.03 8.65 -19.67
N SER A 141 -13.04 9.51 -19.56
CA SER A 141 -13.43 10.38 -20.67
C SER A 141 -12.24 11.26 -21.09
N GLY A 142 -12.02 11.35 -22.39
CA GLY A 142 -10.98 12.18 -22.97
C GLY A 142 -9.57 11.57 -22.99
N VAL A 143 -9.31 10.41 -22.35
CA VAL A 143 -7.99 9.78 -22.40
C VAL A 143 -7.54 9.47 -23.82
N ALA A 144 -8.45 8.99 -24.67
CA ALA A 144 -8.15 8.70 -26.07
C ALA A 144 -7.94 9.94 -26.92
N ALA A 145 -8.50 11.09 -26.55
CA ALA A 145 -8.23 12.35 -27.23
C ALA A 145 -6.82 12.88 -26.91
N LEU A 146 -6.31 12.55 -25.73
CA LEU A 146 -4.95 12.94 -25.30
C LEU A 146 -3.88 11.99 -25.86
N ASP A 147 -4.10 10.67 -25.76
CA ASP A 147 -3.20 9.65 -26.31
C ASP A 147 -4.00 8.49 -26.94
N PRO A 148 -4.44 8.64 -28.21
CA PRO A 148 -5.18 7.58 -28.92
C PRO A 148 -4.34 6.30 -29.11
N ARG A 149 -3.04 6.45 -29.35
CA ARG A 149 -2.13 5.32 -29.59
C ARG A 149 -1.88 4.55 -28.31
N GLY A 150 -1.54 5.20 -27.20
CA GLY A 150 -1.34 4.56 -25.91
C GLY A 150 -2.60 3.89 -25.40
N THR A 151 -3.77 4.49 -25.64
CA THR A 151 -5.05 3.91 -25.29
C THR A 151 -5.31 2.58 -26.04
N LEU A 152 -5.12 2.55 -27.36
CA LEU A 152 -5.29 1.33 -28.17
C LEU A 152 -4.18 0.31 -27.85
N GLN A 153 -2.94 0.77 -27.61
CA GLN A 153 -1.84 -0.07 -27.21
C GLN A 153 -2.12 -0.79 -25.89
N THR A 154 -2.74 -0.11 -24.93
CA THR A 154 -3.15 -0.74 -23.65
C THR A 154 -4.07 -1.94 -23.89
N LEU A 155 -5.09 -1.78 -24.74
CA LEU A 155 -6.01 -2.88 -25.09
C LEU A 155 -5.28 -4.02 -25.81
N ALA A 156 -4.43 -3.69 -26.78
CA ALA A 156 -3.67 -4.67 -27.54
C ALA A 156 -2.71 -5.46 -26.64
N SER A 157 -2.01 -4.77 -25.74
CA SER A 157 -1.08 -5.40 -24.79
C SER A 157 -1.79 -6.35 -23.83
N LEU A 158 -2.94 -5.95 -23.29
CA LEU A 158 -3.74 -6.82 -22.43
C LEU A 158 -4.21 -8.07 -23.19
N ALA A 159 -4.74 -7.90 -24.40
CA ALA A 159 -5.22 -9.03 -25.20
C ALA A 159 -4.14 -10.01 -25.60
N GLN A 160 -2.89 -9.54 -25.76
CA GLN A 160 -1.74 -10.41 -26.10
C GLN A 160 -1.20 -11.18 -24.89
N ARG A 161 -1.32 -10.64 -23.67
CA ARG A 161 -0.70 -11.16 -22.46
C ARG A 161 -1.63 -11.93 -21.55
N LEU A 162 -2.92 -11.65 -21.63
CA LEU A 162 -3.92 -12.45 -20.92
C LEU A 162 -4.08 -13.81 -21.59
N THR A 163 -4.31 -14.83 -20.78
CA THR A 163 -4.44 -16.22 -21.20
C THR A 163 -5.92 -16.59 -21.37
N PRO A 164 -6.27 -17.71 -22.02
CA PRO A 164 -7.65 -18.18 -22.11
C PRO A 164 -8.31 -18.49 -20.76
N ARG A 165 -7.55 -18.57 -19.68
CA ARG A 165 -8.07 -18.70 -18.30
C ARG A 165 -8.53 -17.37 -17.73
N ASP A 166 -8.08 -16.25 -18.31
CA ASP A 166 -8.40 -14.89 -17.86
C ASP A 166 -9.66 -14.38 -18.56
N ARG A 167 -10.31 -13.41 -17.93
CA ARG A 167 -11.44 -12.69 -18.49
C ARG A 167 -11.11 -11.21 -18.63
N LEU A 168 -11.58 -10.60 -19.70
CA LEU A 168 -11.39 -9.18 -19.99
C LEU A 168 -12.74 -8.51 -20.23
N GLY A 169 -13.01 -7.46 -19.49
CA GLY A 169 -14.12 -6.54 -19.67
C GLY A 169 -13.62 -5.11 -19.81
N ALA A 170 -14.50 -4.21 -20.24
CA ALA A 170 -14.16 -2.80 -20.31
C ALA A 170 -15.35 -1.90 -19.93
N VAL A 171 -15.03 -0.74 -19.37
CA VAL A 171 -15.98 0.34 -19.11
C VAL A 171 -15.38 1.64 -19.65
N VAL A 172 -16.12 2.31 -20.51
CA VAL A 172 -15.71 3.59 -21.10
C VAL A 172 -16.53 4.71 -20.47
N ALA A 173 -15.92 5.52 -19.63
CA ALA A 173 -16.58 6.68 -19.05
C ALA A 173 -16.84 7.75 -20.12
N GLY A 174 -18.11 8.18 -20.29
CA GLY A 174 -18.46 9.21 -21.25
C GLY A 174 -18.64 8.74 -22.70
N ALA A 175 -18.95 7.47 -22.92
CA ALA A 175 -19.33 6.98 -24.25
C ALA A 175 -20.54 7.76 -24.85
N PRO A 176 -20.66 7.79 -26.18
CA PRO A 176 -21.75 8.51 -26.87
C PRO A 176 -23.14 8.17 -26.32
N GLY A 177 -24.01 9.16 -26.18
CA GLY A 177 -25.35 9.00 -25.60
C GLY A 177 -25.42 9.11 -24.08
N GLY A 178 -24.35 9.53 -23.40
CA GLY A 178 -24.35 9.83 -21.96
C GLY A 178 -24.33 8.61 -21.04
N ARG A 179 -24.40 7.40 -21.58
CA ARG A 179 -24.20 6.14 -20.85
C ARG A 179 -22.73 5.73 -20.93
N ALA A 180 -22.20 5.09 -19.89
CA ALA A 180 -20.90 4.46 -20.01
C ALA A 180 -20.99 3.29 -21.00
N GLY A 181 -20.04 3.20 -21.92
CA GLY A 181 -19.88 2.00 -22.73
C GLY A 181 -19.45 0.85 -21.83
N VAL A 182 -20.30 -0.14 -21.66
CA VAL A 182 -20.01 -1.31 -20.82
C VAL A 182 -19.85 -2.52 -21.73
N PHE A 183 -18.71 -3.18 -21.61
CA PHE A 183 -18.39 -4.42 -22.31
C PHE A 183 -18.23 -5.53 -21.28
N ASP A 184 -19.03 -6.57 -21.42
CA ASP A 184 -19.09 -7.67 -20.45
C ASP A 184 -17.73 -8.32 -20.19
N LEU A 185 -17.55 -8.91 -19.00
CA LEU A 185 -16.37 -9.65 -18.63
C LEU A 185 -16.44 -11.07 -19.24
N GLU A 186 -15.65 -11.32 -20.27
CA GLU A 186 -15.65 -12.57 -21.02
C GLU A 186 -14.26 -13.22 -21.04
N PRO A 187 -14.19 -14.56 -21.19
CA PRO A 187 -12.92 -15.26 -21.38
C PRO A 187 -12.12 -14.69 -22.56
N VAL A 188 -10.82 -14.54 -22.35
CA VAL A 188 -9.90 -14.11 -23.41
C VAL A 188 -9.75 -15.27 -24.39
N ARG A 189 -10.27 -15.11 -25.58
CA ARG A 189 -10.12 -16.08 -26.68
C ARG A 189 -8.84 -15.76 -27.46
N SER A 190 -8.52 -16.59 -28.45
CA SER A 190 -7.39 -16.30 -29.35
C SER A 190 -7.46 -14.86 -29.90
N ALA A 191 -6.32 -14.25 -30.18
CA ALA A 191 -6.22 -12.86 -30.61
C ALA A 191 -7.19 -12.52 -31.76
N GLY A 192 -7.39 -13.44 -32.71
CA GLY A 192 -8.34 -13.27 -33.82
C GLY A 192 -9.80 -13.23 -33.36
N ALA A 193 -10.20 -14.09 -32.44
CA ALA A 193 -11.59 -14.12 -31.92
C ALA A 193 -11.92 -12.92 -31.04
N SER A 194 -10.94 -12.32 -30.38
CA SER A 194 -11.10 -11.13 -29.57
C SER A 194 -11.02 -9.82 -30.37
N ALA A 195 -10.50 -9.86 -31.60
CA ALA A 195 -10.23 -8.67 -32.42
C ALA A 195 -11.48 -7.81 -32.73
N GLY A 196 -12.63 -8.45 -32.94
CA GLY A 196 -13.91 -7.72 -33.16
C GLY A 196 -14.27 -6.88 -31.94
N ARG A 197 -14.26 -7.52 -30.77
CA ARG A 197 -14.59 -6.90 -29.50
C ARG A 197 -13.62 -5.77 -29.11
N LEU A 198 -12.31 -6.00 -29.28
CA LEU A 198 -11.32 -4.97 -29.04
C LEU A 198 -11.49 -3.75 -29.93
N ARG A 199 -11.90 -3.96 -31.19
CA ARG A 199 -12.27 -2.86 -32.12
C ARG A 199 -13.49 -2.09 -31.63
N ASP A 200 -14.51 -2.77 -31.08
CA ASP A 200 -15.70 -2.11 -30.56
C ASP A 200 -15.40 -1.29 -29.30
N VAL A 201 -14.60 -1.85 -28.38
CA VAL A 201 -14.08 -1.10 -27.21
C VAL A 201 -13.25 0.10 -27.69
N GLY A 202 -12.32 -0.11 -28.59
CA GLY A 202 -11.48 0.97 -29.16
C GLY A 202 -12.30 2.07 -29.80
N ARG A 203 -13.34 1.72 -30.58
CA ARG A 203 -14.28 2.69 -31.18
C ARG A 203 -15.05 3.46 -30.11
N ALA A 204 -15.53 2.79 -29.06
CA ALA A 204 -16.24 3.45 -27.96
C ALA A 204 -15.34 4.42 -27.21
N VAL A 205 -14.07 4.05 -26.99
CA VAL A 205 -13.09 4.90 -26.29
C VAL A 205 -12.69 6.11 -27.14
N LEU A 206 -12.43 5.91 -28.44
CA LEU A 206 -12.10 6.99 -29.39
C LEU A 206 -13.28 7.95 -29.61
N GLY A 207 -14.52 7.45 -29.54
CA GLY A 207 -15.73 8.25 -29.64
C GLY A 207 -16.21 8.86 -28.33
N ALA A 208 -15.53 8.62 -27.23
CA ALA A 208 -15.91 9.16 -25.92
C ALA A 208 -15.71 10.68 -25.87
N ASP A 209 -16.72 11.38 -25.31
CA ASP A 209 -16.72 12.84 -25.20
C ASP A 209 -15.55 13.34 -24.35
N ALA A 210 -14.62 14.06 -25.00
CA ALA A 210 -13.46 14.67 -24.34
C ALA A 210 -13.84 15.85 -23.42
N GLN A 211 -15.01 16.46 -23.62
CA GLN A 211 -15.46 17.64 -22.87
C GLN A 211 -16.26 17.29 -21.60
N GLY A 212 -16.65 16.03 -21.44
CA GLY A 212 -17.32 15.58 -20.22
C GLY A 212 -16.38 15.65 -19.01
N ALA A 213 -16.81 16.35 -17.94
CA ALA A 213 -16.05 16.45 -16.69
C ALA A 213 -15.61 15.06 -16.19
N VAL A 214 -14.33 14.77 -16.28
CA VAL A 214 -13.69 13.49 -15.89
C VAL A 214 -14.13 13.05 -14.48
N GLY A 215 -14.34 14.00 -13.56
CA GLY A 215 -14.71 13.72 -12.18
C GLY A 215 -16.09 13.09 -12.00
N ARG A 216 -17.14 13.61 -12.63
CA ARG A 216 -18.53 13.17 -12.34
C ARG A 216 -18.88 11.77 -12.89
N ARG A 217 -18.27 11.35 -13.99
CA ARG A 217 -18.57 10.08 -14.66
C ARG A 217 -17.71 8.91 -14.18
N LEU A 218 -16.53 9.19 -13.63
CA LEU A 218 -15.59 8.15 -13.22
C LEU A 218 -16.08 7.30 -12.03
N PRO A 219 -16.67 7.86 -10.95
CA PRO A 219 -17.23 7.03 -9.88
C PRO A 219 -18.35 6.10 -10.37
N VAL A 220 -19.13 6.53 -11.37
CA VAL A 220 -20.14 5.67 -12.00
C VAL A 220 -19.48 4.54 -12.78
N ALA A 221 -18.44 4.82 -13.55
CA ALA A 221 -17.70 3.81 -14.30
C ALA A 221 -17.02 2.78 -13.38
N LEU A 222 -16.46 3.21 -12.25
CA LEU A 222 -15.90 2.31 -11.23
C LEU A 222 -16.98 1.42 -10.59
N ARG A 223 -18.17 1.95 -10.31
CA ARG A 223 -19.30 1.12 -9.84
C ARG A 223 -19.77 0.12 -10.89
N GLN A 224 -19.73 0.47 -12.17
CA GLN A 224 -20.04 -0.47 -13.25
C GLN A 224 -18.99 -1.57 -13.37
N ALA A 225 -17.71 -1.24 -13.19
CA ALA A 225 -16.64 -2.22 -13.12
C ALA A 225 -16.85 -3.20 -11.93
N SER A 226 -17.23 -2.68 -10.76
CA SER A 226 -17.61 -3.51 -9.61
C SER A 226 -18.80 -4.44 -9.94
N TRP A 227 -19.82 -3.92 -10.62
CA TRP A 227 -20.97 -4.71 -11.04
C TRP A 227 -20.59 -5.84 -12.00
N LEU A 228 -19.73 -5.56 -13.01
CA LEU A 228 -19.21 -6.58 -13.93
C LEU A 228 -18.48 -7.69 -13.19
N LEU A 229 -17.59 -7.33 -12.25
CA LEU A 229 -16.83 -8.28 -11.46
C LEU A 229 -17.73 -9.13 -10.55
N ARG A 230 -18.75 -8.52 -9.93
CA ARG A 230 -19.72 -9.26 -9.08
C ARG A 230 -20.60 -10.19 -9.90
N ARG A 231 -21.13 -9.72 -11.03
CA ARG A 231 -21.96 -10.54 -11.93
C ARG A 231 -21.18 -11.77 -12.43
N ALA A 232 -19.93 -11.57 -12.80
CA ALA A 232 -19.07 -12.65 -13.26
C ALA A 232 -18.77 -13.70 -12.18
N ALA A 233 -18.75 -13.32 -10.91
CA ALA A 233 -18.56 -14.24 -9.79
C ALA A 233 -19.81 -15.07 -9.46
N GLN A 234 -20.99 -14.63 -9.89
CA GLN A 234 -22.26 -15.34 -9.69
C GLN A 234 -22.54 -16.37 -10.80
N ALA A 235 -21.77 -16.36 -11.87
CA ALA A 235 -21.92 -17.34 -12.96
C ALA A 235 -21.32 -18.69 -12.50
N GLU A 236 -22.16 -19.67 -12.23
CA GLU A 236 -21.82 -20.97 -11.61
C GLU A 236 -20.80 -21.83 -12.37
N ALA A 237 -20.50 -21.52 -13.62
CA ALA A 237 -19.65 -22.35 -14.48
C ALA A 237 -18.18 -21.89 -14.55
N VAL A 238 -17.78 -20.80 -13.88
CA VAL A 238 -16.44 -20.20 -14.06
C VAL A 238 -15.74 -20.05 -12.72
N VAL A 239 -14.54 -20.59 -12.61
CA VAL A 239 -13.66 -20.34 -11.44
C VAL A 239 -13.38 -18.83 -11.37
N PRO A 240 -13.79 -18.14 -10.31
CA PRO A 240 -13.55 -16.71 -10.19
C PRO A 240 -12.06 -16.40 -10.16
N GLY A 241 -11.64 -15.44 -10.98
CA GLY A 241 -10.25 -14.97 -11.00
C GLY A 241 -9.92 -13.96 -9.90
N THR A 242 -8.65 -13.65 -9.76
CA THR A 242 -8.21 -12.45 -9.03
C THR A 242 -8.73 -11.21 -9.75
N ARG A 243 -9.42 -10.32 -9.04
CA ARG A 243 -10.09 -9.16 -9.62
C ARG A 243 -9.17 -7.97 -9.72
N LEU A 244 -8.99 -7.47 -10.93
CA LEU A 244 -8.20 -6.28 -11.23
C LEU A 244 -9.06 -5.27 -12.01
N VAL A 245 -9.16 -4.06 -11.49
CA VAL A 245 -9.62 -2.90 -12.26
C VAL A 245 -8.39 -2.11 -12.69
N LEU A 246 -8.15 -2.01 -13.98
CA LEU A 246 -7.11 -1.17 -14.56
C LEU A 246 -7.73 0.14 -15.04
N LEU A 247 -7.54 1.20 -14.27
CA LEU A 247 -7.99 2.54 -14.62
C LEU A 247 -6.97 3.20 -15.55
N VAL A 248 -7.38 3.44 -16.80
CA VAL A 248 -6.56 4.13 -17.82
C VAL A 248 -7.01 5.58 -17.92
N THR A 249 -6.09 6.51 -17.69
CA THR A 249 -6.39 7.93 -17.57
C THR A 249 -5.30 8.80 -18.19
N GLY A 250 -5.64 10.08 -18.45
CA GLY A 250 -4.68 11.12 -18.81
C GLY A 250 -4.12 11.84 -17.57
N PRO A 251 -3.25 12.85 -17.77
CA PRO A 251 -2.55 13.55 -16.69
C PRO A 251 -3.45 14.45 -15.83
N GLN A 252 -4.67 14.73 -16.28
CA GLN A 252 -5.57 15.62 -15.55
C GLN A 252 -6.17 14.92 -14.34
N ALA A 253 -5.90 15.45 -13.16
CA ALA A 253 -6.53 14.98 -11.93
C ALA A 253 -8.06 15.20 -11.98
N PRO A 254 -8.86 14.26 -11.45
CA PRO A 254 -10.30 14.46 -11.36
C PRO A 254 -10.60 15.60 -10.36
N ARG A 255 -11.57 16.45 -10.68
CA ARG A 255 -12.00 17.54 -9.78
C ARG A 255 -12.44 17.01 -8.40
N ASP A 256 -13.09 15.85 -8.39
CA ASP A 256 -13.63 15.21 -7.19
C ASP A 256 -12.79 13.98 -6.79
N LEU A 257 -11.49 14.20 -6.58
CA LEU A 257 -10.52 13.13 -6.28
C LEU A 257 -10.96 12.26 -5.08
N GLU A 258 -11.53 12.86 -4.05
CA GLU A 258 -11.97 12.13 -2.85
C GLU A 258 -13.12 11.17 -3.15
N VAL A 259 -14.05 11.56 -4.04
CA VAL A 259 -15.14 10.67 -4.47
C VAL A 259 -14.60 9.49 -5.28
N VAL A 260 -13.61 9.74 -6.14
CA VAL A 260 -12.95 8.68 -6.93
C VAL A 260 -12.16 7.74 -6.02
N ARG A 261 -11.46 8.27 -5.02
CA ARG A 261 -10.78 7.49 -3.98
C ARG A 261 -11.76 6.61 -3.21
N GLY A 262 -12.89 7.17 -2.79
CA GLY A 262 -13.96 6.42 -2.11
C GLY A 262 -14.47 5.25 -2.96
N ALA A 263 -14.67 5.46 -4.27
CA ALA A 263 -15.09 4.39 -5.18
C ALA A 263 -14.01 3.30 -5.38
N ALA A 264 -12.73 3.69 -5.41
CA ALA A 264 -11.62 2.73 -5.45
C ALA A 264 -11.50 1.93 -4.15
N ASP A 265 -11.68 2.57 -3.00
CA ASP A 265 -11.72 1.91 -1.69
C ASP A 265 -12.93 0.95 -1.56
N GLU A 266 -14.09 1.29 -2.14
CA GLU A 266 -15.24 0.37 -2.22
C GLU A 266 -14.92 -0.87 -3.05
N LEU A 267 -14.30 -0.71 -4.22
CA LEU A 267 -13.84 -1.82 -5.06
C LEU A 267 -12.85 -2.71 -4.31
N ALA A 268 -11.91 -2.10 -3.60
CA ALA A 268 -10.95 -2.82 -2.80
C ALA A 268 -11.62 -3.58 -1.63
N ARG A 269 -12.67 -3.04 -1.01
CA ARG A 269 -13.50 -3.75 -0.03
C ARG A 269 -14.23 -4.95 -0.64
N ASP A 270 -14.62 -4.85 -1.89
CA ASP A 270 -15.21 -5.97 -2.66
C ASP A 270 -14.15 -6.98 -3.16
N GLY A 271 -12.89 -6.83 -2.76
CA GLY A 271 -11.79 -7.74 -3.10
C GLY A 271 -11.17 -7.53 -4.47
N ALA A 272 -11.46 -6.42 -5.14
CA ALA A 272 -10.80 -6.04 -6.38
C ALA A 272 -9.62 -5.10 -6.09
N MET A 273 -8.52 -5.25 -6.82
CA MET A 273 -7.42 -4.27 -6.82
C MET A 273 -7.73 -3.20 -7.88
N VAL A 274 -7.47 -1.93 -7.57
CA VAL A 274 -7.61 -0.83 -8.55
C VAL A 274 -6.23 -0.27 -8.84
N SER A 275 -5.66 -0.67 -9.96
CA SER A 275 -4.40 -0.11 -10.48
C SER A 275 -4.70 1.04 -11.46
N VAL A 276 -3.80 2.00 -11.52
CA VAL A 276 -3.91 3.16 -12.41
C VAL A 276 -2.77 3.16 -13.41
N LEU A 277 -3.10 3.29 -14.69
CA LEU A 277 -2.18 3.57 -15.78
C LEU A 277 -2.49 4.97 -16.32
N GLU A 278 -1.61 5.92 -16.02
CA GLU A 278 -1.69 7.27 -16.55
C GLU A 278 -0.94 7.36 -17.88
N LEU A 279 -1.66 7.66 -18.95
CA LEU A 279 -1.10 7.86 -20.29
C LEU A 279 -0.59 9.29 -20.43
N SER A 280 0.67 9.51 -20.05
CA SER A 280 1.28 10.83 -20.05
C SER A 280 2.81 10.74 -19.96
N ASP A 281 3.49 11.72 -20.56
CA ASP A 281 4.92 11.99 -20.35
C ASP A 281 5.16 12.73 -19.02
N ARG A 282 4.12 13.38 -18.48
CA ARG A 282 4.17 14.17 -17.26
C ARG A 282 3.14 13.65 -16.26
N THR A 283 3.54 13.41 -15.04
CA THR A 283 2.64 12.93 -14.01
C THR A 283 1.84 14.08 -13.37
N ALA A 284 0.51 13.94 -13.32
CA ALA A 284 -0.35 14.90 -12.61
C ALA A 284 -0.34 14.72 -11.07
N GLY A 285 0.29 13.69 -10.60
CA GLY A 285 0.55 13.46 -9.21
C GLY A 285 -0.59 13.08 -8.29
N ALA A 286 -1.83 13.13 -8.75
CA ALA A 286 -2.99 12.86 -7.90
C ALA A 286 -3.49 11.41 -8.01
N TRP A 287 -3.27 10.76 -9.13
CA TRP A 287 -3.79 9.44 -9.43
C TRP A 287 -3.23 8.31 -8.56
N TRP A 288 -1.99 8.47 -8.06
CA TRP A 288 -1.44 7.51 -7.11
C TRP A 288 -2.31 7.33 -5.85
N LYS A 289 -3.04 8.38 -5.43
CA LYS A 289 -3.96 8.31 -4.28
C LYS A 289 -5.15 7.39 -4.53
N VAL A 290 -5.59 7.29 -5.80
CA VAL A 290 -6.64 6.37 -6.21
C VAL A 290 -6.13 4.93 -6.21
N ALA A 291 -4.96 4.69 -6.77
CA ALA A 291 -4.32 3.37 -6.74
C ALA A 291 -4.06 2.90 -5.30
N ALA A 292 -3.55 3.78 -4.43
CA ALA A 292 -3.33 3.47 -3.01
C ALA A 292 -4.64 3.10 -2.28
N ALA A 293 -5.73 3.84 -2.51
CA ALA A 293 -7.05 3.52 -1.94
C ALA A 293 -7.60 2.19 -2.48
N GLY A 294 -7.35 1.90 -3.77
CA GLY A 294 -7.71 0.66 -4.43
C GLY A 294 -6.76 -0.51 -4.18
N HIS A 295 -5.71 -0.32 -3.40
CA HIS A 295 -4.63 -1.31 -3.13
C HIS A 295 -3.97 -1.88 -4.39
N GLY A 296 -3.93 -1.10 -5.46
CA GLY A 296 -3.26 -1.43 -6.71
C GLY A 296 -2.00 -0.61 -6.93
N ASN A 297 -1.45 -0.73 -8.12
CA ASN A 297 -0.25 -0.03 -8.53
C ASN A 297 -0.60 1.27 -9.26
N TYR A 298 0.28 2.26 -9.15
CA TYR A 298 0.26 3.44 -10.00
C TYR A 298 1.42 3.41 -10.97
N ARG A 299 1.11 3.52 -12.26
CA ARG A 299 2.09 3.59 -13.33
C ARG A 299 1.77 4.75 -14.24
N HIS A 300 2.81 5.35 -14.80
CA HIS A 300 2.63 6.24 -15.93
C HIS A 300 3.45 5.75 -17.12
N ALA A 301 2.98 5.97 -18.33
CA ALA A 301 3.66 5.61 -19.55
C ALA A 301 3.07 6.40 -20.72
N ALA A 302 3.90 6.71 -21.71
CA ALA A 302 3.48 7.33 -22.96
C ALA A 302 4.03 6.55 -24.16
N GLY A 303 3.29 6.56 -25.24
CA GLY A 303 3.70 5.99 -26.51
C GLY A 303 4.17 4.54 -26.41
N ALA A 304 5.39 4.26 -26.86
CA ALA A 304 5.97 2.89 -26.88
C ALA A 304 6.19 2.27 -25.49
N HIS A 305 6.15 3.05 -24.41
CA HIS A 305 6.39 2.56 -23.05
C HIS A 305 5.13 1.95 -22.40
N VAL A 306 3.96 2.15 -23.01
CA VAL A 306 2.67 1.61 -22.50
C VAL A 306 2.71 0.09 -22.42
N ASP A 307 3.28 -0.57 -23.41
CA ASP A 307 3.42 -2.02 -23.48
C ASP A 307 4.17 -2.58 -22.26
N GLY A 308 5.32 -2.00 -21.96
CA GLY A 308 6.09 -2.37 -20.77
C GLY A 308 5.41 -2.03 -19.44
N ALA A 309 4.54 -1.01 -19.40
CA ALA A 309 3.78 -0.70 -18.19
C ALA A 309 2.69 -1.75 -17.94
N VAL A 310 1.98 -2.18 -18.98
CA VAL A 310 0.99 -3.27 -18.90
C VAL A 310 1.66 -4.59 -18.53
N ASP A 311 2.82 -4.89 -19.12
CA ASP A 311 3.63 -6.07 -18.77
C ASP A 311 3.96 -6.13 -17.29
N ARG A 312 4.50 -5.04 -16.77
CA ARG A 312 4.86 -4.96 -15.35
C ARG A 312 3.63 -5.09 -14.44
N GLU A 313 2.49 -4.51 -14.84
CA GLU A 313 1.26 -4.64 -14.06
C GLU A 313 0.79 -6.09 -13.95
N LEU A 314 0.74 -6.80 -15.08
CA LEU A 314 0.35 -8.21 -15.09
C LEU A 314 1.38 -9.12 -14.43
N ALA A 315 2.67 -8.80 -14.56
CA ALA A 315 3.75 -9.52 -13.88
C ALA A 315 3.64 -9.39 -12.35
N ASP A 316 3.34 -8.20 -11.85
CA ASP A 316 3.15 -7.98 -10.40
C ASP A 316 1.97 -8.81 -9.88
N GLN A 317 0.88 -8.91 -10.62
CA GLN A 317 -0.24 -9.79 -10.24
C GLN A 317 0.18 -11.27 -10.14
N SER A 318 1.16 -11.69 -10.93
CA SER A 318 1.70 -13.05 -10.89
C SER A 318 2.66 -13.28 -9.72
N ARG A 319 3.18 -12.22 -9.12
CA ARG A 319 4.15 -12.28 -8.01
C ARG A 319 3.49 -12.34 -6.63
N VAL A 320 2.18 -12.21 -6.52
CA VAL A 320 1.48 -12.32 -5.24
C VAL A 320 1.57 -13.77 -4.74
N VAL A 321 2.28 -13.99 -3.64
CA VAL A 321 2.49 -15.34 -3.04
C VAL A 321 1.56 -15.63 -1.88
N ALA A 322 1.02 -14.59 -1.23
CA ALA A 322 0.05 -14.73 -0.16
C ALA A 322 -1.01 -13.64 -0.22
N ARG A 323 -2.23 -13.99 0.16
CA ARG A 323 -3.36 -13.06 0.30
C ARG A 323 -4.03 -13.20 1.65
N LEU A 324 -4.69 -12.12 2.11
CA LEU A 324 -5.31 -12.08 3.43
C LEU A 324 -4.36 -12.54 4.53
N VAL A 325 -3.18 -11.94 4.57
CA VAL A 325 -2.17 -12.27 5.57
C VAL A 325 -2.58 -11.65 6.91
N ARG A 326 -3.11 -12.48 7.79
CA ARG A 326 -3.56 -12.11 9.14
C ARG A 326 -2.44 -12.37 10.11
N VAL A 327 -1.85 -11.30 10.62
CA VAL A 327 -0.83 -11.38 11.65
C VAL A 327 -1.52 -11.23 13.02
N ASN A 328 -1.31 -12.19 13.88
CA ASN A 328 -1.78 -12.17 15.28
C ASN A 328 -0.57 -12.35 16.20
N ILE A 329 -0.37 -11.39 17.12
CA ILE A 329 0.73 -11.38 18.08
C ILE A 329 0.12 -11.44 19.48
N ARG A 330 0.36 -12.55 20.18
CA ARG A 330 -0.07 -12.75 21.56
C ARG A 330 1.09 -12.55 22.50
N LEU A 331 0.97 -11.57 23.39
CA LEU A 331 1.97 -11.29 24.40
C LEU A 331 1.83 -12.22 25.61
N ALA A 332 2.97 -12.69 26.11
CA ALA A 332 3.02 -13.51 27.31
C ALA A 332 2.60 -12.71 28.56
N LYS A 333 2.35 -13.42 29.67
CA LYS A 333 2.02 -12.78 30.95
C LYS A 333 3.22 -11.97 31.48
N GLY A 334 2.98 -10.73 31.86
CA GLY A 334 4.02 -9.79 32.29
C GLY A 334 4.76 -9.09 31.14
N VAL A 335 4.17 -9.17 29.94
CA VAL A 335 4.62 -8.41 28.77
C VAL A 335 3.49 -7.49 28.32
N GLU A 336 3.79 -6.20 28.19
CA GLU A 336 2.82 -5.17 27.79
C GLU A 336 3.32 -4.40 26.57
N ALA A 337 2.41 -4.09 25.64
CA ALA A 337 2.73 -3.27 24.47
C ALA A 337 2.75 -1.79 24.83
N ILE A 338 3.82 -1.09 24.43
CA ILE A 338 3.95 0.36 24.57
C ILE A 338 3.45 1.03 23.31
N ARG A 339 3.95 0.60 22.14
CA ARG A 339 3.53 1.12 20.84
C ARG A 339 3.92 0.18 19.70
N VAL A 340 3.28 0.35 18.55
CA VAL A 340 3.72 -0.21 17.27
C VAL A 340 4.50 0.88 16.55
N LEU A 341 5.75 0.59 16.18
CA LEU A 341 6.61 1.56 15.50
C LEU A 341 6.19 1.70 14.04
N GLY A 342 6.08 2.93 13.55
CA GLY A 342 5.70 3.23 12.17
C GLY A 342 4.22 3.00 11.85
N SER A 343 3.40 2.66 12.84
CA SER A 343 1.97 2.39 12.66
C SER A 343 1.13 3.03 13.77
N ARG A 344 -0.17 3.05 13.57
CA ARG A 344 -1.15 3.55 14.54
C ARG A 344 -2.19 2.47 14.88
N VAL A 345 -2.75 2.57 16.06
CA VAL A 345 -3.90 1.76 16.47
C VAL A 345 -5.13 2.22 15.70
N LEU A 346 -5.92 1.27 15.19
CA LEU A 346 -7.16 1.54 14.47
C LEU A 346 -8.31 1.81 15.44
N ASP A 347 -9.18 2.74 15.06
CA ASP A 347 -10.42 2.94 15.80
C ASP A 347 -11.45 1.81 15.53
N PRO A 348 -12.51 1.66 16.37
CA PRO A 348 -13.48 0.57 16.19
C PRO A 348 -14.18 0.55 14.83
N ARG A 349 -14.40 1.70 14.19
CA ARG A 349 -15.03 1.78 12.87
C ARG A 349 -14.06 1.31 11.78
N GLU A 350 -12.79 1.64 11.91
CA GLU A 350 -11.73 1.17 11.02
C GLU A 350 -11.54 -0.34 11.16
N VAL A 351 -11.54 -0.87 12.38
CA VAL A 351 -11.49 -2.32 12.64
C VAL A 351 -12.68 -3.03 11.99
N ALA A 352 -13.91 -2.52 12.15
CA ALA A 352 -15.08 -3.10 11.51
C ALA A 352 -14.96 -3.13 9.97
N ARG A 353 -14.40 -2.06 9.37
CA ARG A 353 -14.13 -2.01 7.93
C ARG A 353 -13.08 -3.03 7.49
N VAL A 354 -12.00 -3.20 8.26
CA VAL A 354 -10.96 -4.21 7.98
C VAL A 354 -11.58 -5.61 8.03
N LYS A 355 -12.33 -5.93 9.08
CA LYS A 355 -12.99 -7.24 9.23
C LYS A 355 -13.99 -7.53 8.10
N ALA A 356 -14.86 -6.57 7.75
CA ALA A 356 -15.83 -6.74 6.67
C ALA A 356 -15.16 -6.97 5.30
N ARG A 357 -14.05 -6.27 5.05
CA ARG A 357 -13.24 -6.46 3.85
C ARG A 357 -12.58 -7.84 3.82
N GLU A 358 -12.01 -8.24 4.94
CA GLU A 358 -11.40 -9.55 5.10
C GLU A 358 -12.39 -10.68 4.80
N GLU A 359 -13.62 -10.59 5.32
CA GLU A 359 -14.70 -11.53 5.02
C GLU A 359 -15.04 -11.59 3.53
N ALA A 360 -15.19 -10.42 2.91
CA ALA A 360 -15.55 -10.36 1.49
C ALA A 360 -14.46 -11.00 0.62
N VAL A 361 -13.19 -10.69 0.89
CA VAL A 361 -12.06 -11.24 0.14
C VAL A 361 -11.88 -12.74 0.44
N ASP A 362 -12.09 -13.19 1.68
CA ASP A 362 -11.99 -14.60 2.05
C ASP A 362 -13.05 -15.44 1.32
N ARG A 363 -14.33 -15.02 1.33
CA ARG A 363 -15.38 -15.68 0.56
C ARG A 363 -15.07 -15.75 -0.93
N GLN A 364 -14.58 -14.65 -1.49
CA GLN A 364 -14.20 -14.59 -2.90
C GLN A 364 -13.06 -15.54 -3.24
N LEU A 365 -11.98 -15.53 -2.43
CA LEU A 365 -10.83 -16.42 -2.67
C LEU A 365 -11.21 -17.88 -2.45
N SER A 366 -12.05 -18.19 -1.45
CA SER A 366 -12.54 -19.54 -1.25
C SER A 366 -13.31 -20.05 -2.46
N ALA A 367 -14.17 -19.24 -3.04
CA ALA A 367 -14.87 -19.57 -4.29
C ALA A 367 -13.91 -19.69 -5.50
N ALA A 368 -12.89 -18.81 -5.58
CA ALA A 368 -11.95 -18.75 -6.71
C ALA A 368 -10.92 -19.87 -6.73
N VAL A 369 -10.50 -20.33 -5.56
CA VAL A 369 -9.36 -21.23 -5.39
C VAL A 369 -9.81 -22.61 -4.88
N GLY A 370 -11.10 -22.75 -4.51
CA GLY A 370 -11.65 -23.98 -3.93
C GLY A 370 -11.14 -24.27 -2.51
N VAL A 371 -10.63 -23.27 -1.82
CA VAL A 371 -10.09 -23.38 -0.47
C VAL A 371 -11.12 -22.88 0.51
N GLU A 372 -11.44 -23.67 1.54
CA GLU A 372 -12.42 -23.30 2.56
C GLU A 372 -12.14 -21.92 3.18
N SER A 373 -13.22 -21.24 3.59
CA SER A 373 -13.08 -20.01 4.37
C SER A 373 -12.41 -20.33 5.70
N ASP A 374 -11.32 -19.65 6.02
CA ASP A 374 -10.57 -19.83 7.27
C ASP A 374 -10.47 -18.49 8.00
N ARG A 375 -11.55 -18.10 8.66
CA ARG A 375 -11.52 -16.89 9.49
C ARG A 375 -10.79 -17.07 10.81
N GLY A 376 -10.74 -18.28 11.34
CA GLY A 376 -10.23 -18.55 12.68
C GLY A 376 -10.89 -17.66 13.75
N GLU A 377 -11.16 -18.21 14.92
CA GLU A 377 -11.76 -17.49 16.06
C GLU A 377 -10.73 -16.61 16.83
N ASP A 378 -9.65 -16.19 16.19
CA ASP A 378 -8.55 -15.45 16.84
C ASP A 378 -8.91 -13.97 17.03
N ASP A 379 -9.86 -13.67 17.91
CA ASP A 379 -10.21 -12.28 18.26
C ASP A 379 -9.25 -11.65 19.30
N ASP A 380 -8.41 -12.47 19.95
CA ASP A 380 -7.43 -12.01 20.95
C ASP A 380 -6.07 -11.68 20.35
N GLY A 381 -5.42 -10.65 20.90
CA GLY A 381 -4.05 -10.26 20.58
C GLY A 381 -3.94 -9.02 19.71
N ILE A 382 -2.72 -8.69 19.37
CA ILE A 382 -2.36 -7.54 18.55
C ILE A 382 -2.40 -7.95 17.08
N GLN A 383 -3.23 -7.29 16.27
CA GLN A 383 -3.58 -7.78 14.95
C GLN A 383 -3.38 -6.75 13.84
N THR A 384 -3.00 -7.24 12.66
CA THR A 384 -3.07 -6.50 11.40
C THR A 384 -3.37 -7.43 10.23
N VAL A 385 -3.95 -6.90 9.18
CA VAL A 385 -4.26 -7.64 7.95
C VAL A 385 -3.53 -7.01 6.78
N ILE A 386 -2.69 -7.80 6.13
CA ILE A 386 -2.00 -7.42 4.89
C ILE A 386 -2.79 -8.03 3.74
N PRO A 387 -3.38 -7.23 2.84
CA PRO A 387 -4.27 -7.72 1.78
C PRO A 387 -3.60 -8.73 0.83
N TYR A 388 -2.35 -8.49 0.51
CA TYR A 388 -1.52 -9.33 -0.36
C TYR A 388 -0.05 -9.14 -0.03
N PHE A 389 0.76 -10.16 -0.32
CA PHE A 389 2.20 -10.15 -0.11
C PHE A 389 2.91 -10.67 -1.36
N TYR A 390 3.96 -9.97 -1.78
CA TYR A 390 4.68 -10.31 -3.01
C TYR A 390 5.84 -11.28 -2.77
N GLY A 391 6.09 -12.12 -3.76
CA GLY A 391 7.24 -13.02 -3.79
C GLY A 391 8.55 -12.25 -3.77
N GLY A 392 9.50 -12.75 -2.99
CA GLY A 392 10.80 -12.15 -2.79
C GLY A 392 10.81 -10.90 -1.91
N ASP A 393 9.66 -10.38 -1.47
CA ASP A 393 9.61 -9.25 -0.55
C ASP A 393 9.86 -9.69 0.90
N SER A 394 10.37 -8.76 1.70
CA SER A 394 10.46 -8.89 3.15
C SER A 394 9.80 -7.69 3.82
N HIS A 395 9.14 -7.92 4.93
CA HIS A 395 8.52 -6.87 5.74
C HIS A 395 8.77 -7.11 7.21
N VAL A 396 8.94 -6.04 7.98
CA VAL A 396 9.10 -6.11 9.43
C VAL A 396 8.07 -5.25 10.13
N ILE A 397 7.43 -5.83 11.14
CA ILE A 397 6.55 -5.17 12.08
C ILE A 397 7.31 -5.06 13.40
N LEU A 398 7.38 -3.86 13.97
CA LEU A 398 8.17 -3.58 15.16
C LEU A 398 7.26 -3.12 16.30
N LEU A 399 7.34 -3.80 17.44
CA LEU A 399 6.63 -3.45 18.66
C LEU A 399 7.62 -3.07 19.76
N GLU A 400 7.40 -1.95 20.41
CA GLU A 400 8.07 -1.61 21.65
C GLU A 400 7.26 -2.18 22.81
N LEU A 401 7.90 -3.02 23.62
CA LEU A 401 7.30 -3.77 24.72
C LEU A 401 7.94 -3.39 26.04
N TRP A 402 7.18 -3.51 27.12
CA TRP A 402 7.67 -3.57 28.48
C TRP A 402 7.65 -5.03 28.93
N VAL A 403 8.77 -5.54 29.39
CA VAL A 403 8.91 -6.92 29.86
C VAL A 403 9.31 -6.90 31.34
N GLU A 404 8.52 -7.55 32.18
CA GLU A 404 8.72 -7.57 33.63
C GLU A 404 9.76 -8.60 34.08
N ARG A 405 9.90 -9.70 33.35
CA ARG A 405 10.79 -10.81 33.67
C ARG A 405 11.23 -11.59 32.44
N PRO A 406 12.39 -12.27 32.49
CA PRO A 406 12.81 -13.20 31.44
C PRO A 406 11.79 -14.33 31.23
N GLY A 407 11.83 -14.95 30.06
CA GLY A 407 10.95 -16.03 29.65
C GLY A 407 10.29 -15.77 28.30
N ALA A 408 9.14 -16.38 28.06
CA ALA A 408 8.35 -16.15 26.85
C ALA A 408 7.93 -14.67 26.75
N VAL A 409 8.02 -14.09 25.55
CA VAL A 409 7.66 -12.71 25.26
C VAL A 409 6.43 -12.65 24.37
N ALA A 410 6.43 -13.36 23.26
CA ALA A 410 5.33 -13.34 22.31
C ALA A 410 5.25 -14.64 21.51
N ASP A 411 4.02 -15.02 21.17
CA ASP A 411 3.70 -16.00 20.14
C ASP A 411 3.07 -15.28 18.95
N VAL A 412 3.59 -15.54 17.77
CA VAL A 412 3.13 -14.95 16.51
C VAL A 412 2.53 -16.04 15.66
N THR A 413 1.28 -15.85 15.25
CA THR A 413 0.60 -16.71 14.29
C THR A 413 0.22 -15.87 13.07
N VAL A 414 0.58 -16.34 11.88
CA VAL A 414 0.21 -15.71 10.62
C VAL A 414 -0.57 -16.70 9.79
N ARG A 415 -1.85 -16.39 9.53
CA ARG A 415 -2.73 -17.18 8.67
C ARG A 415 -2.89 -16.46 7.34
N TYR A 416 -2.91 -17.19 6.24
CA TYR A 416 -3.02 -16.60 4.91
C TYR A 416 -3.50 -17.60 3.87
N LYS A 417 -4.00 -17.10 2.76
CA LYS A 417 -4.22 -17.88 1.53
C LYS A 417 -2.89 -17.98 0.80
N ASP A 418 -2.32 -19.17 0.76
CA ASP A 418 -1.10 -19.49 0.02
C ASP A 418 -1.40 -19.53 -1.48
N MET A 419 -0.90 -18.56 -2.22
CA MET A 419 -1.13 -18.46 -3.67
C MET A 419 -0.13 -19.28 -4.49
N VAL A 420 0.93 -19.80 -3.85
CA VAL A 420 1.89 -20.72 -4.48
C VAL A 420 1.30 -22.13 -4.55
N ASN A 421 0.70 -22.57 -3.44
CA ASN A 421 0.16 -23.94 -3.30
C ASN A 421 -1.36 -24.00 -3.41
N LEU A 422 -2.05 -22.86 -3.51
CA LEU A 422 -3.51 -22.74 -3.59
C LEU A 422 -4.23 -23.43 -2.42
N ARG A 423 -3.85 -23.06 -1.19
CA ARG A 423 -4.42 -23.62 0.05
C ARG A 423 -4.44 -22.60 1.18
N ASN A 424 -5.18 -22.90 2.25
CA ASN A 424 -4.98 -22.21 3.52
C ASN A 424 -3.64 -22.61 4.12
N ALA A 425 -2.92 -21.65 4.67
CA ALA A 425 -1.64 -21.89 5.33
C ALA A 425 -1.54 -21.06 6.61
N ALA A 426 -0.74 -21.57 7.55
CA ALA A 426 -0.40 -20.88 8.77
C ALA A 426 1.09 -21.06 9.08
N ALA A 427 1.74 -19.96 9.42
CA ALA A 427 3.11 -19.96 9.91
C ALA A 427 3.14 -19.43 11.35
N ARG A 428 4.07 -19.94 12.15
CA ARG A 428 4.21 -19.55 13.57
C ARG A 428 5.65 -19.27 13.91
N ALA A 429 5.84 -18.32 14.81
CA ALA A 429 7.13 -18.01 15.42
C ALA A 429 6.93 -17.56 16.86
N SER A 430 7.90 -17.75 17.71
CA SER A 430 7.86 -17.30 19.10
C SER A 430 9.16 -16.60 19.50
N ALA A 431 9.07 -15.68 20.45
CA ALA A 431 10.19 -14.94 20.98
C ALA A 431 10.29 -15.11 22.50
N ALA A 432 11.52 -15.29 22.99
CA ALA A 432 11.79 -15.43 24.42
C ALA A 432 13.12 -14.76 24.82
N LEU A 433 13.21 -14.34 26.08
CA LEU A 433 14.41 -13.74 26.69
C LEU A 433 15.02 -14.69 27.71
N ALA A 434 16.32 -14.85 27.65
CA ALA A 434 17.04 -15.55 28.70
C ALA A 434 17.16 -14.69 29.97
N GLY A 435 17.27 -15.34 31.14
CA GLY A 435 17.52 -14.68 32.42
C GLY A 435 19.01 -14.49 32.72
N THR A 436 19.90 -15.01 31.90
CA THR A 436 21.35 -14.93 32.07
C THR A 436 22.00 -14.17 30.93
N PRO A 437 23.08 -13.45 31.16
CA PRO A 437 23.79 -12.70 30.12
C PRO A 437 24.16 -13.57 28.92
N ARG A 438 23.90 -13.04 27.72
CA ARG A 438 24.26 -13.63 26.44
C ARG A 438 24.73 -12.53 25.49
N GLU A 439 25.64 -12.85 24.61
CA GLU A 439 26.06 -11.91 23.56
C GLU A 439 24.90 -11.57 22.60
N ALA A 440 24.89 -10.32 22.16
CA ALA A 440 23.93 -9.87 21.15
C ALA A 440 24.20 -10.56 19.80
N THR A 441 23.21 -11.29 19.32
CA THR A 441 23.27 -11.97 18.03
C THR A 441 23.26 -10.97 16.87
N PRO A 442 23.72 -11.37 15.67
CA PRO A 442 23.54 -10.54 14.45
C PRO A 442 22.07 -10.14 14.24
N VAL A 443 21.14 -11.05 14.53
CA VAL A 443 19.70 -10.81 14.43
C VAL A 443 19.24 -9.73 15.42
N ALA A 444 19.63 -9.80 16.69
CA ALA A 444 19.32 -8.78 17.68
C ALA A 444 19.84 -7.38 17.27
N ARG A 445 21.04 -7.33 16.70
CA ARG A 445 21.59 -6.09 16.15
C ARG A 445 20.79 -5.58 14.96
N ASN A 446 20.26 -6.49 14.12
CA ASN A 446 19.38 -6.11 13.00
C ASN A 446 18.04 -5.52 13.51
N VAL A 447 17.41 -6.13 14.52
CA VAL A 447 16.19 -5.60 15.16
C VAL A 447 16.41 -4.19 15.68
N LEU A 448 17.52 -3.96 16.38
CA LEU A 448 17.86 -2.64 16.91
C LEU A 448 18.08 -1.60 15.79
N ARG A 449 18.74 -1.99 14.70
CA ARG A 449 18.94 -1.14 13.53
C ARG A 449 17.59 -0.78 12.86
N ASN A 450 16.70 -1.75 12.71
CA ASN A 450 15.37 -1.54 12.13
C ASN A 450 14.52 -0.62 13.01
N ALA A 451 14.54 -0.80 14.34
CA ALA A 451 13.84 0.06 15.28
C ALA A 451 14.30 1.53 15.19
N ARG A 452 15.61 1.75 15.12
CA ARG A 452 16.19 3.09 14.94
C ARG A 452 15.80 3.69 13.58
N GLY A 453 15.90 2.88 12.51
CA GLY A 453 15.48 3.29 11.17
C GLY A 453 14.01 3.69 11.10
N MET A 454 13.13 2.94 11.75
CA MET A 454 11.70 3.25 11.80
C MET A 454 11.43 4.55 12.59
N ARG A 455 12.10 4.77 13.72
CA ARG A 455 11.98 6.04 14.46
C ARG A 455 12.43 7.23 13.62
N MET A 456 13.55 7.10 12.90
CA MET A 456 13.99 8.13 11.95
C MET A 456 12.94 8.38 10.87
N ALA A 457 12.35 7.32 10.32
CA ALA A 457 11.30 7.39 9.32
C ALA A 457 10.08 8.18 9.80
N GLU A 458 9.58 7.88 11.01
CA GLU A 458 8.47 8.61 11.64
C GLU A 458 8.77 10.11 11.80
N LEU A 459 9.98 10.42 12.24
CA LEU A 459 10.41 11.81 12.47
C LEU A 459 10.56 12.58 11.15
N LEU A 460 11.09 11.96 10.10
CA LEU A 460 11.17 12.57 8.77
C LEU A 460 9.78 12.84 8.18
N GLN A 461 8.83 11.93 8.32
CA GLN A 461 7.45 12.15 7.88
C GLN A 461 6.80 13.32 8.64
N ARG A 462 6.95 13.36 9.96
CA ARG A 462 6.46 14.48 10.80
C ARG A 462 7.12 15.80 10.41
N ALA A 463 8.42 15.80 10.12
CA ALA A 463 9.13 16.98 9.61
C ALA A 463 8.55 17.45 8.26
N GLY A 464 8.22 16.53 7.36
CA GLY A 464 7.54 16.85 6.11
C GLY A 464 6.19 17.53 6.34
N TYR A 465 5.36 17.01 7.23
CA TYR A 465 4.09 17.66 7.60
C TYR A 465 4.28 19.03 8.23
N ALA A 466 5.29 19.20 9.08
CA ALA A 466 5.61 20.52 9.66
C ALA A 466 6.03 21.53 8.58
N VAL A 467 6.81 21.10 7.57
CA VAL A 467 7.14 21.95 6.41
C VAL A 467 5.89 22.35 5.64
N ALA A 468 4.99 21.41 5.34
CA ALA A 468 3.72 21.71 4.66
C ALA A 468 2.90 22.79 5.38
N GLN A 469 2.92 22.77 6.71
CA GLN A 469 2.24 23.77 7.57
C GLN A 469 3.04 25.07 7.75
N GLY A 470 4.24 25.19 7.17
CA GLY A 470 5.11 26.35 7.32
C GLY A 470 5.86 26.43 8.65
N GLN A 471 5.82 25.35 9.46
CA GLN A 471 6.42 25.28 10.81
C GLN A 471 7.89 24.84 10.73
N ARG A 472 8.75 25.65 10.10
CA ARG A 472 10.17 25.33 9.85
C ARG A 472 10.99 25.06 11.11
N GLY A 473 10.75 25.81 12.18
CA GLY A 473 11.41 25.57 13.46
C GLY A 473 11.12 24.18 14.01
N GLN A 474 9.87 23.74 13.93
CA GLN A 474 9.46 22.40 14.32
C GLN A 474 10.05 21.32 13.39
N ALA A 475 10.09 21.56 12.07
CA ALA A 475 10.71 20.63 11.14
C ALA A 475 12.20 20.41 11.47
N ARG A 476 12.95 21.47 11.78
CA ARG A 476 14.35 21.37 12.22
C ARG A 476 14.51 20.57 13.50
N ALA A 477 13.71 20.87 14.53
CA ALA A 477 13.73 20.12 15.78
C ALA A 477 13.47 18.62 15.57
N LEU A 478 12.55 18.25 14.67
CA LEU A 478 12.27 16.86 14.32
C LEU A 478 13.45 16.18 13.57
N VAL A 479 14.18 16.92 12.74
CA VAL A 479 15.40 16.41 12.09
C VAL A 479 16.52 16.19 13.11
N ASP A 480 16.67 17.10 14.09
CA ASP A 480 17.64 16.93 15.19
C ASP A 480 17.28 15.74 16.08
N GLU A 481 15.99 15.53 16.38
CA GLU A 481 15.48 14.35 17.08
C GLU A 481 15.75 13.07 16.27
N ALA A 482 15.57 13.09 14.94
CA ALA A 482 15.89 11.95 14.07
C ALA A 482 17.39 11.61 14.12
N ARG A 483 18.26 12.62 14.18
CA ARG A 483 19.70 12.43 14.35
C ARG A 483 20.03 11.78 15.70
N ALA A 484 19.41 12.24 16.77
CA ALA A 484 19.57 11.67 18.11
C ALA A 484 19.06 10.22 18.19
N ALA A 485 17.96 9.90 17.54
CA ALA A 485 17.36 8.55 17.54
C ALA A 485 18.28 7.47 16.92
N VAL A 486 19.17 7.84 16.01
CA VAL A 486 20.12 6.92 15.38
C VAL A 486 21.55 7.04 15.92
N ALA A 487 21.84 7.94 16.89
CA ALA A 487 23.17 8.28 17.35
C ALA A 487 24.02 7.10 17.87
N GLY A 488 23.44 6.02 18.35
CA GLY A 488 24.16 4.82 18.81
C GLY A 488 24.42 3.76 17.72
N GLY A 489 24.18 4.06 16.43
CA GLY A 489 24.29 3.09 15.34
C GLY A 489 24.15 3.74 13.96
N PHE A 490 24.70 4.95 13.82
CA PHE A 490 24.78 5.64 12.54
C PHE A 490 25.52 4.79 11.51
N THR A 491 24.88 4.60 10.35
CA THR A 491 25.61 4.26 9.14
C THR A 491 26.03 5.54 8.43
N ASP A 492 27.06 5.49 7.59
CA ASP A 492 27.44 6.65 6.76
C ASP A 492 26.28 7.11 5.86
N ARG A 493 25.43 6.17 5.49
CA ARG A 493 24.22 6.39 4.71
C ARG A 493 23.16 7.18 5.49
N ASP A 494 22.93 6.86 6.76
CA ASP A 494 22.01 7.61 7.63
C ASP A 494 22.53 9.04 7.85
N ARG A 495 23.83 9.19 8.02
CA ARG A 495 24.48 10.50 8.16
C ARG A 495 24.27 11.36 6.93
N ALA A 496 24.63 10.84 5.75
CA ALA A 496 24.49 11.54 4.49
C ALA A 496 23.02 11.94 4.19
N LEU A 497 22.07 11.05 4.51
CA LEU A 497 20.64 11.36 4.38
C LEU A 497 20.23 12.54 5.28
N LEU A 498 20.59 12.50 6.57
CA LEU A 498 20.20 13.55 7.52
C LEU A 498 20.89 14.89 7.23
N GLU A 499 22.12 14.89 6.73
CA GLU A 499 22.81 16.10 6.26
C GLU A 499 22.09 16.71 5.05
N ALA A 500 21.71 15.88 4.07
CA ALA A 500 20.95 16.32 2.91
C ALA A 500 19.56 16.86 3.30
N VAL A 501 18.85 16.18 4.20
CA VAL A 501 17.56 16.63 4.75
C VAL A 501 17.69 17.98 5.46
N GLU A 502 18.70 18.14 6.30
CA GLU A 502 18.94 19.39 7.02
C GLU A 502 19.25 20.54 6.03
N ALA A 503 20.07 20.28 5.03
CA ALA A 503 20.37 21.26 3.98
C ALA A 503 19.11 21.66 3.21
N LEU A 504 18.26 20.70 2.89
CA LEU A 504 16.98 20.91 2.20
C LEU A 504 16.04 21.80 3.03
N VAL A 505 15.85 21.48 4.32
CA VAL A 505 14.98 22.25 5.23
C VAL A 505 15.51 23.67 5.47
N ARG A 506 16.85 23.85 5.45
CA ARG A 506 17.47 25.19 5.59
C ARG A 506 17.33 26.05 4.34
N ARG A 507 17.58 25.48 3.15
CA ARG A 507 17.64 26.21 1.88
C ARG A 507 16.27 26.55 1.31
N GLY A 508 15.27 25.69 1.56
CA GLY A 508 13.96 25.85 0.95
C GLY A 508 13.32 27.21 1.21
N ALA A 509 12.90 27.90 0.17
CA ALA A 509 12.17 29.16 0.23
C ALA A 509 10.70 28.94 0.64
N ALA A 510 9.94 30.03 0.82
CA ALA A 510 8.53 29.88 1.22
C ALA A 510 7.68 29.20 0.15
N GLY A 511 8.07 29.29 -1.14
CA GLY A 511 7.41 28.65 -2.28
C GLY A 511 7.64 27.13 -2.37
N ASP A 512 8.75 26.64 -1.80
CA ASP A 512 9.21 25.24 -1.98
C ASP A 512 8.60 24.25 -0.99
N ARG A 513 7.54 24.65 -0.27
CA ARG A 513 6.98 23.85 0.84
C ARG A 513 6.49 22.48 0.39
N GLU A 514 5.78 22.42 -0.73
CA GLU A 514 5.19 21.17 -1.21
C GLU A 514 6.25 20.16 -1.66
N PRO A 515 7.23 20.51 -2.53
CA PRO A 515 8.31 19.59 -2.91
C PRO A 515 9.13 19.10 -1.73
N ILE A 516 9.48 19.98 -0.78
CA ILE A 516 10.27 19.61 0.39
C ILE A 516 9.47 18.70 1.32
N SER A 517 8.21 19.05 1.61
CA SER A 517 7.32 18.22 2.42
C SER A 517 7.21 16.81 1.86
N GLU A 518 6.94 16.73 0.57
CA GLU A 518 6.78 15.45 -0.12
C GLU A 518 8.09 14.64 -0.12
N ALA A 519 9.23 15.30 -0.29
CA ALA A 519 10.55 14.68 -0.23
C ALA A 519 10.83 14.03 1.13
N LEU A 520 10.51 14.72 2.21
CA LEU A 520 10.70 14.20 3.57
C LEU A 520 9.76 13.04 3.87
N VAL A 521 8.51 13.11 3.42
CA VAL A 521 7.55 12.01 3.56
C VAL A 521 8.01 10.78 2.78
N VAL A 522 8.46 10.95 1.54
CA VAL A 522 8.98 9.84 0.71
C VAL A 522 10.25 9.25 1.32
N ALA A 523 11.18 10.08 1.82
CA ALA A 523 12.37 9.61 2.52
C ALA A 523 11.99 8.76 3.74
N GLY A 524 11.00 9.20 4.53
CA GLY A 524 10.47 8.44 5.66
C GLY A 524 9.86 7.11 5.23
N LEU A 525 9.00 7.09 4.20
CA LEU A 525 8.40 5.85 3.68
C LEU A 525 9.44 4.85 3.19
N ARG A 526 10.44 5.31 2.44
CA ARG A 526 11.54 4.45 1.96
C ARG A 526 12.38 3.91 3.13
N ARG A 527 12.62 4.73 4.15
CA ARG A 527 13.38 4.32 5.34
C ARG A 527 12.60 3.33 6.21
N ALA A 528 11.29 3.42 6.24
CA ALA A 528 10.41 2.47 6.93
C ALA A 528 10.39 1.07 6.27
N GLY A 529 10.98 0.89 5.11
CA GLY A 529 11.07 -0.40 4.45
C GLY A 529 10.12 -0.57 3.28
N ALA A 530 9.70 0.53 2.63
CA ALA A 530 9.02 0.42 1.34
C ALA A 530 9.93 -0.34 0.35
N PRO A 531 9.43 -1.42 -0.30
CA PRO A 531 10.27 -2.30 -1.09
C PRO A 531 10.89 -1.59 -2.29
N ARG A 532 12.01 -2.12 -2.80
CA ARG A 532 12.62 -1.68 -4.06
C ARG A 532 11.83 -2.24 -5.24
N GLY A 533 11.58 -1.43 -6.27
CA GLY A 533 10.93 -1.88 -7.49
C GLY A 533 11.68 -3.04 -8.15
N ALA A 534 10.92 -3.97 -8.73
CA ALA A 534 11.45 -5.13 -9.43
C ALA A 534 12.44 -4.76 -10.57
N GLY A 535 12.39 -3.51 -11.09
CA GLY A 535 13.31 -2.99 -12.09
C GLY A 535 14.73 -2.69 -11.60
N GLU A 536 14.91 -2.44 -10.29
CA GLU A 536 16.23 -2.17 -9.70
C GLU A 536 16.99 -3.44 -9.30
N ARG A 537 16.29 -4.55 -9.08
CA ARG A 537 16.91 -5.84 -8.72
C ARG A 537 17.64 -6.52 -9.90
N GLY A 538 17.31 -6.17 -11.14
CA GLY A 538 17.89 -6.80 -12.34
C GLY A 538 19.23 -6.19 -12.82
N ARG A 539 19.67 -5.06 -12.29
CA ARG A 539 20.92 -4.40 -12.73
C ARG A 539 22.16 -4.67 -11.85
N GLY A 540 22.00 -5.38 -10.73
CA GLY A 540 23.07 -5.64 -9.75
C GLY A 540 23.66 -7.05 -9.75
N GLY A 541 23.29 -7.92 -10.67
CA GLY A 541 23.65 -9.34 -10.61
C GLY A 541 24.00 -10.00 -11.92
N VAL A 542 24.89 -9.39 -12.73
CA VAL A 542 25.68 -10.13 -13.74
C VAL A 542 27.07 -9.51 -13.73
N ARG A 543 27.95 -10.08 -12.93
CA ARG A 543 29.38 -10.21 -13.17
C ARG A 543 29.85 -11.58 -12.74
#